data_915667497c4c9b6bf8136e811af645d8
#
_entry.id   915667497c4c9b6bf8136e811af645d8
#
_cell.length_a   1.000
_cell.length_b   1.000
_cell.length_c   1.000
_cell.angle_alpha   90.00
_cell.angle_beta   90.00
_cell.angle_gamma   90.00
#
_symmetry.space_group_name_H-M   'P 1'
#
loop_
_entity.id
_entity.type
_entity.pdbx_description
1 polymer ?
#
loop_
_entity_poly.entity_id
_entity_poly.type
_entity_poly.pdbx_seq_one_letter_code
_entity_poly.pdbx_strand_id
1 'polypeptide(L)'
;MSKIFRYECRRLLLSKFFFGLAAVTCFYGWQVLEHVTILGIAHTASFSPWSFGDYLSRLLPLLWLGTLFSVSVYTNGAERRAAMLTQAAPMHPAVYRLARFLCVLTASALLSLAAVFTAVCFYARMFRWHDWGTLVLPALVTLAPALLFAAGGGWLIGYMRVWLLVPWALFPFLSAALPLPEALGLWNGKLFSTRPLLLPSLDPAFSLSPETIVMQCALALAGAGLFFWAALKK
;
A
#
# COMPACT_ATOMS: atom_id res chain seq x y z
N MET A 1 -6.20 -20.96 -14.47
CA MET A 1 -5.93 -19.83 -13.58
C MET A 1 -4.88 -18.86 -14.19
N SER A 2 -3.72 -19.33 -14.65
CA SER A 2 -2.63 -18.51 -15.19
C SER A 2 -3.03 -17.61 -16.39
N LYS A 3 -3.79 -18.11 -17.36
CA LYS A 3 -4.21 -17.32 -18.54
C LYS A 3 -5.12 -16.15 -18.16
N ILE A 4 -6.05 -16.35 -17.23
CA ILE A 4 -7.00 -15.32 -16.78
C ILE A 4 -6.26 -14.24 -15.99
N PHE A 5 -5.43 -14.65 -15.03
CA PHE A 5 -4.59 -13.75 -14.28
C PHE A 5 -3.75 -12.86 -15.21
N ARG A 6 -3.06 -13.47 -16.19
CA ARG A 6 -2.25 -12.72 -17.15
C ARG A 6 -3.07 -11.71 -17.98
N TYR A 7 -4.28 -12.10 -18.41
CA TYR A 7 -5.17 -11.22 -19.15
C TYR A 7 -5.63 -10.03 -18.30
N GLU A 8 -6.12 -10.30 -17.09
CA GLU A 8 -6.63 -9.26 -16.18
C GLU A 8 -5.49 -8.33 -15.71
N CYS A 9 -4.31 -8.86 -15.41
CA CYS A 9 -3.14 -8.04 -15.11
C CYS A 9 -2.74 -7.16 -16.29
N ARG A 10 -2.72 -7.70 -17.50
CA ARG A 10 -2.40 -6.92 -18.70
C ARG A 10 -3.40 -5.78 -18.90
N ARG A 11 -4.68 -6.04 -18.71
CA ARG A 11 -5.76 -5.05 -18.82
C ARG A 11 -5.59 -3.92 -17.80
N LEU A 12 -5.23 -4.24 -16.55
CA LEU A 12 -5.06 -3.26 -15.47
C LEU A 12 -3.74 -2.48 -15.63
N LEU A 13 -2.63 -3.19 -15.78
CA LEU A 13 -1.29 -2.61 -15.76
C LEU A 13 -0.94 -1.82 -17.04
N LEU A 14 -1.48 -2.22 -18.20
CA LEU A 14 -1.27 -1.47 -19.45
C LEU A 14 -2.30 -0.34 -19.63
N SER A 15 -3.12 -0.05 -18.64
CA SER A 15 -4.01 1.10 -18.70
C SER A 15 -3.23 2.42 -18.59
N LYS A 16 -3.61 3.41 -19.39
CA LYS A 16 -3.03 4.77 -19.32
C LYS A 16 -3.08 5.36 -17.91
N PHE A 17 -4.13 5.00 -17.20
CA PHE A 17 -4.32 5.45 -15.82
C PHE A 17 -3.28 4.88 -14.85
N PHE A 18 -2.92 3.60 -14.97
CA PHE A 18 -1.90 2.99 -14.13
C PHE A 18 -0.54 3.66 -14.34
N PHE A 19 -0.16 3.93 -15.60
CA PHE A 19 1.07 4.67 -15.90
C PHE A 19 1.04 6.09 -15.36
N GLY A 20 -0.10 6.79 -15.49
CA GLY A 20 -0.28 8.12 -14.91
C GLY A 20 -0.10 8.10 -13.39
N LEU A 21 -0.70 7.12 -12.71
CA LEU A 21 -0.59 6.96 -11.27
C LEU A 21 0.85 6.62 -10.83
N ALA A 22 1.54 5.76 -11.57
CA ALA A 22 2.95 5.46 -11.31
C ALA A 22 3.83 6.71 -11.48
N ALA A 23 3.61 7.50 -12.53
CA ALA A 23 4.33 8.75 -12.75
C ALA A 23 4.08 9.76 -11.62
N VAL A 24 2.82 9.91 -11.17
CA VAL A 24 2.46 10.77 -10.02
C VAL A 24 3.12 10.25 -8.74
N THR A 25 3.16 8.94 -8.52
CA THR A 25 3.82 8.33 -7.36
C THR A 25 5.32 8.62 -7.34
N CYS A 26 6.01 8.48 -8.47
CA CYS A 26 7.42 8.80 -8.59
C CYS A 26 7.68 10.30 -8.40
N PHE A 27 6.87 11.16 -9.03
CA PHE A 27 7.02 12.61 -8.92
C PHE A 27 6.78 13.10 -7.48
N TYR A 28 5.67 12.70 -6.87
CA TYR A 28 5.37 13.07 -5.50
C TYR A 28 6.40 12.49 -4.53
N GLY A 29 6.81 11.23 -4.74
CA GLY A 29 7.89 10.61 -3.97
C GLY A 29 9.18 11.40 -4.02
N TRP A 30 9.59 11.87 -5.21
CA TRP A 30 10.76 12.70 -5.36
C TRP A 30 10.65 14.02 -4.59
N GLN A 31 9.50 14.70 -4.67
CA GLN A 31 9.22 15.94 -3.93
C GLN A 31 9.32 15.74 -2.42
N VAL A 32 8.75 14.65 -1.89
CA VAL A 32 8.84 14.33 -0.46
C VAL A 32 10.29 14.08 -0.02
N LEU A 33 11.07 13.36 -0.84
CA LEU A 33 12.49 13.12 -0.56
C LEU A 33 13.31 14.41 -0.53
N GLU A 34 13.10 15.29 -1.51
CA GLU A 34 13.88 16.52 -1.67
C GLU A 34 13.54 17.58 -0.61
N HIS A 35 12.27 17.70 -0.23
CA HIS A 35 11.84 18.78 0.66
C HIS A 35 11.67 18.36 2.13
N VAL A 36 11.46 17.09 2.40
CA VAL A 36 11.19 16.60 3.75
C VAL A 36 12.25 15.63 4.23
N THR A 37 12.43 14.52 3.51
CA THR A 37 13.29 13.43 3.95
C THR A 37 14.78 13.83 3.99
N ILE A 38 15.20 14.73 3.10
CA ILE A 38 16.59 15.22 3.06
C ILE A 38 17.04 15.87 4.38
N LEU A 39 16.11 16.44 5.13
CA LEU A 39 16.40 17.06 6.43
C LEU A 39 16.64 16.04 7.55
N GLY A 40 16.32 14.76 7.30
CA GLY A 40 16.31 13.73 8.33
C GLY A 40 15.14 13.88 9.31
N ILE A 41 14.89 12.87 10.13
CA ILE A 41 13.83 12.89 11.13
C ILE A 41 14.39 12.50 12.47
N ALA A 42 14.03 13.26 13.52
CA ALA A 42 14.23 12.88 14.92
C ALA A 42 15.64 12.33 15.23
N HIS A 43 16.68 13.08 14.89
CA HIS A 43 18.09 12.72 15.09
C HIS A 43 18.59 11.51 14.27
N THR A 44 17.89 11.16 13.18
CA THR A 44 18.31 10.09 12.27
C THR A 44 18.87 10.66 10.96
N ALA A 45 19.74 9.90 10.30
CA ALA A 45 20.24 10.27 8.98
C ALA A 45 19.11 10.26 7.94
N SER A 46 19.23 11.08 6.89
CA SER A 46 18.24 11.15 5.82
C SER A 46 18.05 9.83 5.08
N PHE A 47 19.08 8.98 5.04
CA PHE A 47 19.05 7.63 4.44
C PHE A 47 18.79 6.53 5.47
N SER A 48 18.50 6.87 6.72
CA SER A 48 18.14 5.93 7.78
C SER A 48 16.85 5.18 7.45
N PRO A 49 16.70 3.92 7.89
CA PRO A 49 15.44 3.17 7.82
C PRO A 49 14.26 3.90 8.45
N TRP A 50 14.48 4.74 9.45
CA TRP A 50 13.45 5.56 10.10
C TRP A 50 12.95 6.67 9.18
N SER A 51 13.88 7.45 8.60
CA SER A 51 13.55 8.51 7.64
C SER A 51 12.88 7.93 6.38
N PHE A 52 13.32 6.77 5.94
CA PHE A 52 12.69 6.05 4.83
C PHE A 52 11.28 5.57 5.18
N GLY A 53 11.05 5.10 6.41
CA GLY A 53 9.72 4.70 6.87
C GLY A 53 8.74 5.88 6.91
N ASP A 54 9.17 7.07 7.36
CA ASP A 54 8.36 8.30 7.31
C ASP A 54 8.04 8.70 5.87
N TYR A 55 9.02 8.63 4.97
CA TYR A 55 8.79 8.84 3.54
C TYR A 55 7.67 7.95 3.01
N LEU A 56 7.71 6.64 3.31
CA LEU A 56 6.67 5.71 2.88
C LEU A 56 5.31 6.00 3.50
N SER A 57 5.27 6.41 4.76
CA SER A 57 4.01 6.77 5.43
C SER A 57 3.34 7.97 4.77
N ARG A 58 4.12 8.94 4.28
CA ARG A 58 3.62 10.10 3.52
C ARG A 58 3.10 9.73 2.13
N LEU A 59 3.65 8.69 1.51
CA LEU A 59 3.15 8.16 0.24
C LEU A 59 1.98 7.20 0.40
N LEU A 60 1.78 6.64 1.59
CA LEU A 60 0.75 5.65 1.86
C LEU A 60 -0.66 6.09 1.41
N PRO A 61 -1.14 7.33 1.66
CA PRO A 61 -2.45 7.76 1.17
C PRO A 61 -2.59 7.68 -0.36
N LEU A 62 -1.53 8.03 -1.10
CA LEU A 62 -1.53 7.94 -2.57
C LEU A 62 -1.54 6.48 -3.05
N LEU A 63 -0.73 5.61 -2.43
CA LEU A 63 -0.70 4.18 -2.73
C LEU A 63 -2.01 3.48 -2.37
N TRP A 64 -2.64 3.91 -1.28
CA TRP A 64 -3.98 3.47 -0.87
C TRP A 64 -5.02 3.82 -1.94
N LEU A 65 -5.04 5.08 -2.40
CA LEU A 65 -5.91 5.53 -3.49
C LEU A 65 -5.68 4.70 -4.76
N GLY A 66 -4.43 4.43 -5.12
CA GLY A 66 -4.07 3.60 -6.28
C GLY A 66 -4.59 2.17 -6.16
N THR A 67 -4.51 1.60 -4.96
CA THR A 67 -5.07 0.28 -4.65
C THR A 67 -6.59 0.26 -4.80
N LEU A 68 -7.29 1.25 -4.22
CA LEU A 68 -8.74 1.36 -4.31
C LEU A 68 -9.22 1.63 -5.73
N PHE A 69 -8.46 2.41 -6.50
CA PHE A 69 -8.75 2.58 -7.91
C PHE A 69 -8.68 1.24 -8.65
N SER A 70 -7.63 0.45 -8.41
CA SER A 70 -7.50 -0.89 -8.99
C SER A 70 -8.66 -1.81 -8.60
N VAL A 71 -9.14 -1.72 -7.35
CA VAL A 71 -10.34 -2.42 -6.88
C VAL A 71 -11.59 -1.93 -7.63
N SER A 72 -11.74 -0.62 -7.83
CA SER A 72 -12.93 -0.03 -8.48
C SER A 72 -13.11 -0.52 -9.91
N VAL A 73 -12.01 -0.80 -10.63
CA VAL A 73 -12.03 -1.38 -11.98
C VAL A 73 -12.80 -2.71 -12.00
N TYR A 74 -12.67 -3.52 -10.95
CA TYR A 74 -13.30 -4.85 -10.86
C TYR A 74 -14.63 -4.87 -10.14
N THR A 75 -14.98 -3.81 -9.41
CA THR A 75 -16.24 -3.72 -8.64
C THR A 75 -17.28 -2.84 -9.31
N ASN A 76 -16.96 -2.21 -10.44
CA ASN A 76 -17.83 -1.34 -11.20
C ASN A 76 -19.08 -2.09 -11.72
N GLY A 77 -20.20 -1.36 -11.90
CA GLY A 77 -21.47 -1.91 -12.38
C GLY A 77 -21.41 -2.57 -13.76
N ALA A 78 -20.53 -2.09 -14.66
CA ALA A 78 -20.28 -2.73 -15.95
C ALA A 78 -19.64 -4.13 -15.79
N GLU A 79 -18.67 -4.25 -14.92
CA GLU A 79 -18.00 -5.54 -14.62
C GLU A 79 -18.92 -6.53 -13.90
N ARG A 80 -19.84 -6.04 -13.06
CA ARG A 80 -20.85 -6.90 -12.43
C ARG A 80 -21.81 -7.50 -13.45
N ARG A 81 -22.21 -6.72 -14.45
CA ARG A 81 -23.05 -7.21 -15.58
C ARG A 81 -22.28 -8.20 -16.43
N ALA A 82 -21.02 -7.91 -16.76
CA ALA A 82 -20.16 -8.83 -17.49
C ALA A 82 -19.91 -10.15 -16.72
N ALA A 83 -19.79 -10.08 -15.39
CA ALA A 83 -19.62 -11.26 -14.54
C ALA A 83 -20.83 -12.21 -14.59
N MET A 84 -22.05 -11.69 -14.77
CA MET A 84 -23.24 -12.54 -14.98
C MET A 84 -23.16 -13.37 -16.27
N LEU A 85 -22.58 -12.81 -17.33
CA LEU A 85 -22.37 -13.51 -18.60
C LEU A 85 -21.23 -14.56 -18.49
N THR A 86 -20.19 -14.26 -17.74
CA THR A 86 -19.04 -15.19 -17.53
C THR A 86 -19.35 -16.33 -16.56
N GLN A 87 -20.43 -16.23 -15.76
CA GLN A 87 -20.90 -17.35 -14.90
C GLN A 87 -21.45 -18.52 -15.73
N ALA A 88 -21.74 -18.33 -17.00
CA ALA A 88 -22.07 -19.42 -17.95
C ALA A 88 -20.83 -20.27 -18.34
N ALA A 89 -19.61 -19.81 -18.05
CA ALA A 89 -18.41 -20.58 -18.32
C ALA A 89 -18.17 -21.65 -17.23
N PRO A 90 -17.61 -22.83 -17.56
CA PRO A 90 -17.40 -23.94 -16.64
C PRO A 90 -16.26 -23.70 -15.64
N MET A 91 -16.26 -22.56 -14.95
CA MET A 91 -15.21 -22.16 -14.03
C MET A 91 -15.79 -21.73 -12.68
N HIS A 92 -15.13 -22.18 -11.61
CA HIS A 92 -15.56 -21.85 -10.26
C HIS A 92 -15.44 -20.34 -10.00
N PRO A 93 -16.52 -19.61 -9.61
CA PRO A 93 -16.52 -18.17 -9.46
C PRO A 93 -15.52 -17.63 -8.43
N ALA A 94 -15.20 -18.41 -7.39
CA ALA A 94 -14.20 -18.03 -6.40
C ALA A 94 -12.79 -17.93 -6.98
N VAL A 95 -12.41 -18.83 -7.90
CA VAL A 95 -11.11 -18.82 -8.57
C VAL A 95 -10.95 -17.56 -9.43
N TYR A 96 -12.02 -17.15 -10.10
CA TYR A 96 -12.02 -15.93 -10.90
C TYR A 96 -11.88 -14.66 -10.03
N ARG A 97 -12.61 -14.59 -8.91
CA ARG A 97 -12.48 -13.48 -7.95
C ARG A 97 -11.08 -13.40 -7.35
N LEU A 98 -10.51 -14.55 -6.99
CA LEU A 98 -9.15 -14.63 -6.47
C LEU A 98 -8.11 -14.15 -7.49
N ALA A 99 -8.25 -14.54 -8.78
CA ALA A 99 -7.35 -14.08 -9.83
C ALA A 99 -7.37 -12.54 -9.96
N ARG A 100 -8.55 -11.92 -9.93
CA ARG A 100 -8.72 -10.47 -9.98
C ARG A 100 -8.13 -9.77 -8.74
N PHE A 101 -8.34 -10.33 -7.56
CA PHE A 101 -7.77 -9.79 -6.32
C PHE A 101 -6.23 -9.84 -6.34
N LEU A 102 -5.67 -10.95 -6.81
CA LEU A 102 -4.22 -11.05 -7.01
C LEU A 102 -3.70 -10.01 -8.02
N CYS A 103 -4.47 -9.68 -9.06
CA CYS A 103 -4.11 -8.59 -9.98
C CYS A 103 -4.08 -7.22 -9.28
N VAL A 104 -5.04 -6.95 -8.39
CA VAL A 104 -5.04 -5.72 -7.57
C VAL A 104 -3.79 -5.67 -6.69
N LEU A 105 -3.46 -6.76 -5.99
CA LEU A 105 -2.26 -6.83 -5.16
C LEU A 105 -0.98 -6.65 -5.98
N THR A 106 -0.92 -7.23 -7.19
CA THR A 106 0.22 -7.05 -8.10
C THR A 106 0.36 -5.57 -8.52
N ALA A 107 -0.75 -4.90 -8.85
CA ALA A 107 -0.73 -3.48 -9.19
C ALA A 107 -0.28 -2.61 -8.00
N SER A 108 -0.79 -2.89 -6.80
CA SER A 108 -0.37 -2.19 -5.58
C SER A 108 1.10 -2.41 -5.26
N ALA A 109 1.59 -3.66 -5.42
CA ALA A 109 3.00 -3.98 -5.22
C ALA A 109 3.91 -3.25 -6.23
N LEU A 110 3.51 -3.15 -7.50
CA LEU A 110 4.26 -2.40 -8.51
C LEU A 110 4.32 -0.91 -8.22
N LEU A 111 3.21 -0.30 -7.75
CA LEU A 111 3.21 1.11 -7.32
C LEU A 111 4.12 1.30 -6.08
N SER A 112 4.07 0.39 -5.13
CA SER A 112 4.98 0.39 -3.97
C SER A 112 6.43 0.26 -4.37
N LEU A 113 6.73 -0.64 -5.32
CA LEU A 113 8.08 -0.78 -5.87
C LEU A 113 8.54 0.48 -6.60
N ALA A 114 7.65 1.18 -7.31
CA ALA A 114 7.97 2.47 -7.94
C ALA A 114 8.34 3.53 -6.88
N ALA A 115 7.61 3.60 -5.75
CA ALA A 115 7.93 4.49 -4.64
C ALA A 115 9.28 4.15 -4.00
N VAL A 116 9.54 2.86 -3.72
CA VAL A 116 10.81 2.39 -3.16
C VAL A 116 11.97 2.66 -4.14
N PHE A 117 11.78 2.38 -5.42
CA PHE A 117 12.79 2.63 -6.46
C PHE A 117 13.14 4.11 -6.57
N THR A 118 12.15 5.01 -6.45
CA THR A 118 12.38 6.46 -6.42
C THR A 118 13.29 6.85 -5.25
N ALA A 119 13.08 6.30 -4.05
CA ALA A 119 13.93 6.55 -2.90
C ALA A 119 15.34 5.98 -3.09
N VAL A 120 15.45 4.77 -3.62
CA VAL A 120 16.75 4.13 -3.93
C VAL A 120 17.55 5.00 -4.91
N CYS A 121 16.94 5.47 -6.00
CA CYS A 121 17.58 6.36 -6.96
C CYS A 121 18.01 7.68 -6.32
N PHE A 122 17.18 8.25 -5.45
CA PHE A 122 17.49 9.49 -4.75
C PHE A 122 18.68 9.31 -3.80
N TYR A 123 18.70 8.27 -2.97
CA TYR A 123 19.78 8.01 -2.02
C TYR A 123 21.09 7.67 -2.72
N ALA A 124 21.05 6.90 -3.81
CA ALA A 124 22.23 6.61 -4.61
C ALA A 124 22.83 7.88 -5.21
N ARG A 125 21.97 8.79 -5.73
CA ARG A 125 22.42 10.02 -6.39
C ARG A 125 22.93 11.07 -5.40
N MET A 126 22.20 11.31 -4.29
CA MET A 126 22.47 12.40 -3.35
C MET A 126 23.53 12.04 -2.31
N PHE A 127 23.46 10.81 -1.79
CA PHE A 127 24.31 10.38 -0.67
C PHE A 127 25.34 9.32 -1.05
N ARG A 128 25.32 8.81 -2.30
CA ARG A 128 26.14 7.66 -2.75
C ARG A 128 25.98 6.44 -1.84
N TRP A 129 24.79 6.28 -1.27
CA TRP A 129 24.49 5.22 -0.32
C TRP A 129 23.96 3.98 -1.06
N HIS A 130 24.42 2.78 -0.65
CA HIS A 130 24.18 1.53 -1.37
C HIS A 130 23.73 0.36 -0.50
N ASP A 131 23.42 0.60 0.79
CA ASP A 131 22.95 -0.47 1.69
C ASP A 131 21.42 -0.63 1.62
N TRP A 132 20.94 -1.17 0.49
CA TRP A 132 19.50 -1.35 0.22
C TRP A 132 18.82 -2.36 1.14
N GLY A 133 19.59 -3.30 1.73
CA GLY A 133 19.07 -4.35 2.60
C GLY A 133 18.31 -3.81 3.81
N THR A 134 18.78 -2.70 4.37
CA THR A 134 18.19 -2.06 5.55
C THR A 134 16.82 -1.43 5.28
N LEU A 135 16.50 -1.11 4.02
CA LEU A 135 15.21 -0.50 3.62
C LEU A 135 14.09 -1.52 3.42
N VAL A 136 14.42 -2.80 3.24
CA VAL A 136 13.42 -3.84 2.93
C VAL A 136 12.43 -4.02 4.08
N LEU A 137 12.91 -4.11 5.30
CA LEU A 137 12.06 -4.32 6.47
C LEU A 137 11.08 -3.16 6.72
N PRO A 138 11.51 -1.88 6.75
CA PRO A 138 10.60 -0.75 6.84
C PRO A 138 9.57 -0.73 5.71
N ALA A 139 9.98 -1.03 4.46
CA ALA A 139 9.06 -1.07 3.32
C ALA A 139 7.96 -2.11 3.50
N LEU A 140 8.34 -3.35 3.84
CA LEU A 140 7.40 -4.45 4.01
C LEU A 140 6.41 -4.18 5.15
N VAL A 141 6.90 -3.73 6.30
CA VAL A 141 6.04 -3.53 7.48
C VAL A 141 5.11 -2.34 7.30
N THR A 142 5.53 -1.28 6.62
CA THR A 142 4.69 -0.10 6.40
C THR A 142 3.67 -0.32 5.30
N LEU A 143 4.05 -0.91 4.17
CA LEU A 143 3.19 -0.97 2.99
C LEU A 143 2.35 -2.23 2.92
N ALA A 144 2.90 -3.41 3.19
CA ALA A 144 2.20 -4.66 2.92
C ALA A 144 0.91 -4.83 3.75
N PRO A 145 0.90 -4.64 5.09
CA PRO A 145 -0.33 -4.74 5.89
C PRO A 145 -1.37 -3.68 5.50
N ALA A 146 -0.93 -2.44 5.30
CA ALA A 146 -1.81 -1.33 4.97
C ALA A 146 -2.49 -1.52 3.61
N LEU A 147 -1.73 -1.89 2.57
CA LEU A 147 -2.27 -2.08 1.23
C LEU A 147 -3.11 -3.36 1.12
N LEU A 148 -2.77 -4.41 1.85
CA LEU A 148 -3.60 -5.61 1.92
C LEU A 148 -4.95 -5.31 2.60
N PHE A 149 -4.94 -4.51 3.68
CA PHE A 149 -6.15 -4.04 4.34
C PHE A 149 -6.97 -3.11 3.45
N ALA A 150 -6.32 -2.19 2.71
CA ALA A 150 -6.97 -1.34 1.71
C ALA A 150 -7.67 -2.16 0.62
N ALA A 151 -6.96 -3.15 0.07
CA ALA A 151 -7.47 -4.00 -1.01
C ALA A 151 -8.63 -4.88 -0.52
N GLY A 152 -8.49 -5.55 0.64
CA GLY A 152 -9.53 -6.42 1.19
C GLY A 152 -10.78 -5.67 1.60
N GLY A 153 -10.63 -4.58 2.36
CA GLY A 153 -11.72 -3.69 2.75
C GLY A 153 -12.38 -3.03 1.54
N GLY A 154 -11.56 -2.51 0.62
CA GLY A 154 -12.02 -1.94 -0.63
C GLY A 154 -12.81 -2.94 -1.49
N TRP A 155 -12.37 -4.21 -1.53
CA TRP A 155 -13.09 -5.27 -2.25
C TRP A 155 -14.46 -5.53 -1.64
N LEU A 156 -14.55 -5.69 -0.32
CA LEU A 156 -15.82 -5.88 0.38
C LEU A 156 -16.77 -4.70 0.16
N ILE A 157 -16.28 -3.49 0.41
CA ILE A 157 -17.04 -2.23 0.29
C ILE A 157 -17.48 -2.00 -1.15
N GLY A 158 -16.56 -2.16 -2.11
CA GLY A 158 -16.85 -2.02 -3.54
C GLY A 158 -17.86 -3.04 -4.03
N TYR A 159 -17.89 -4.25 -3.45
CA TYR A 159 -18.91 -5.25 -3.76
C TYR A 159 -20.29 -4.88 -3.20
N MET A 160 -20.36 -4.20 -2.07
CA MET A 160 -21.61 -3.69 -1.51
C MET A 160 -22.13 -2.51 -2.34
N ARG A 161 -21.39 -1.41 -2.37
CA ARG A 161 -21.73 -0.20 -3.16
C ARG A 161 -20.44 0.54 -3.53
N VAL A 162 -20.22 0.78 -4.81
CA VAL A 162 -18.99 1.42 -5.34
C VAL A 162 -18.75 2.82 -4.75
N TRP A 163 -19.81 3.59 -4.49
CA TRP A 163 -19.67 4.94 -3.93
C TRP A 163 -19.07 4.95 -2.51
N LEU A 164 -19.21 3.86 -1.74
CA LEU A 164 -18.60 3.72 -0.41
C LEU A 164 -17.05 3.60 -0.47
N LEU A 165 -16.48 3.40 -1.66
CA LEU A 165 -15.03 3.47 -1.83
C LEU A 165 -14.49 4.89 -1.58
N VAL A 166 -15.31 5.93 -1.77
CA VAL A 166 -14.89 7.33 -1.53
C VAL A 166 -14.56 7.58 -0.06
N PRO A 167 -15.47 7.34 0.92
CA PRO A 167 -15.11 7.49 2.33
C PRO A 167 -13.99 6.54 2.76
N TRP A 168 -13.89 5.33 2.18
CA TRP A 168 -12.78 4.43 2.43
C TRP A 168 -11.44 4.96 1.90
N ALA A 169 -11.46 5.70 0.81
CA ALA A 169 -10.31 6.38 0.25
C ALA A 169 -9.80 7.53 1.14
N LEU A 170 -10.69 8.16 1.90
CA LEU A 170 -10.34 9.23 2.83
C LEU A 170 -9.75 8.72 4.15
N PHE A 171 -9.89 7.42 4.45
CA PHE A 171 -9.46 6.83 5.72
C PHE A 171 -8.00 7.11 6.09
N PRO A 172 -6.98 6.95 5.22
CA PRO A 172 -5.60 7.24 5.58
C PRO A 172 -5.35 8.74 5.83
N PHE A 173 -6.09 9.63 5.18
CA PHE A 173 -6.00 11.08 5.43
C PHE A 173 -6.60 11.44 6.80
N LEU A 174 -7.73 10.85 7.14
CA LEU A 174 -8.37 11.04 8.43
C LEU A 174 -7.52 10.44 9.57
N SER A 175 -6.84 9.34 9.33
CA SER A 175 -5.96 8.69 10.30
C SER A 175 -4.83 9.61 10.78
N ALA A 176 -4.38 10.54 9.94
CA ALA A 176 -3.36 11.53 10.30
C ALA A 176 -3.86 12.54 11.36
N ALA A 177 -5.16 12.85 11.35
CA ALA A 177 -5.78 13.79 12.28
C ALA A 177 -6.29 13.13 13.59
N LEU A 178 -6.44 11.80 13.59
CA LEU A 178 -6.94 11.07 14.74
C LEU A 178 -5.81 10.74 15.74
N PRO A 179 -6.10 10.73 17.05
CA PRO A 179 -5.17 10.25 18.07
C PRO A 179 -5.10 8.71 18.04
N LEU A 180 -4.41 8.15 17.05
CA LEU A 180 -4.24 6.72 16.90
C LEU A 180 -3.20 6.18 17.90
N PRO A 181 -3.34 4.93 18.37
CA PRO A 181 -2.34 4.23 19.15
C PRO A 181 -0.98 4.22 18.41
N GLU A 182 0.13 4.21 19.14
CA GLU A 182 1.48 4.15 18.55
C GLU A 182 1.67 2.95 17.61
N ALA A 183 1.01 1.81 17.89
CA ALA A 183 1.03 0.63 17.05
C ALA A 183 0.49 0.85 15.63
N LEU A 184 -0.39 1.85 15.43
CA LEU A 184 -0.89 2.31 14.14
C LEU A 184 -0.13 3.54 13.61
N GLY A 185 0.85 4.02 14.34
CA GLY A 185 1.66 5.18 14.01
C GLY A 185 2.50 5.05 12.73
N LEU A 186 2.61 3.84 12.18
CA LEU A 186 3.21 3.58 10.86
C LEU A 186 2.44 4.29 9.73
N TRP A 187 1.11 4.41 9.85
CA TRP A 187 0.27 4.97 8.78
C TRP A 187 0.32 6.50 8.68
N ASN A 188 0.58 7.16 9.80
CA ASN A 188 0.66 8.61 9.89
C ASN A 188 2.09 9.13 10.12
N GLY A 189 3.09 8.26 10.09
CA GLY A 189 4.49 8.62 10.29
C GLY A 189 4.90 8.90 11.74
N LYS A 190 3.96 8.98 12.69
CA LYS A 190 4.25 9.32 14.10
C LYS A 190 5.24 8.35 14.74
N LEU A 191 5.13 7.04 14.44
CA LEU A 191 6.05 6.05 14.99
C LEU A 191 7.49 6.33 14.56
N PHE A 192 7.70 6.73 13.31
CA PHE A 192 9.05 7.01 12.78
C PHE A 192 9.63 8.30 13.36
N SER A 193 8.81 9.28 13.73
CA SER A 193 9.27 10.53 14.32
C SER A 193 9.44 10.46 15.85
N THR A 194 8.67 9.62 16.56
CA THR A 194 8.73 9.56 18.03
C THR A 194 9.70 8.51 18.57
N ARG A 195 9.74 7.33 17.95
CA ARG A 195 10.57 6.21 18.43
C ARG A 195 12.07 6.51 18.48
N PRO A 196 12.70 7.08 17.45
CA PRO A 196 14.13 7.38 17.50
C PRO A 196 14.50 8.34 18.64
N LEU A 197 13.59 9.27 19.01
CA LEU A 197 13.81 10.22 20.11
C LEU A 197 13.85 9.55 21.49
N LEU A 198 13.21 8.39 21.63
CA LEU A 198 13.19 7.63 22.88
C LEU A 198 14.43 6.75 23.06
N LEU A 199 15.23 6.58 22.00
CA LEU A 199 16.44 5.74 22.02
C LEU A 199 17.67 6.61 22.30
N PRO A 200 18.63 6.13 23.13
CA PRO A 200 19.76 6.94 23.57
C PRO A 200 20.86 7.14 22.51
N SER A 201 20.82 6.40 21.41
CA SER A 201 21.82 6.47 20.33
C SER A 201 21.36 7.36 19.18
N LEU A 202 22.30 8.10 18.59
CA LEU A 202 22.10 8.77 17.31
C LEU A 202 21.96 7.70 16.22
N ASP A 203 20.93 7.82 15.38
CA ASP A 203 20.60 6.88 14.30
C ASP A 203 20.49 5.42 14.78
N PRO A 204 19.54 5.11 15.66
CA PRO A 204 19.37 3.77 16.22
C PRO A 204 18.96 2.77 15.13
N ALA A 205 19.43 1.52 15.28
CA ALA A 205 18.99 0.43 14.41
C ALA A 205 17.47 0.30 14.39
N PHE A 206 16.90 0.04 13.21
CA PHE A 206 15.46 -0.06 13.05
C PHE A 206 14.90 -1.25 13.85
N SER A 207 14.06 -0.96 14.81
CA SER A 207 13.42 -1.94 15.69
C SER A 207 11.96 -1.59 15.91
N LEU A 208 11.10 -2.59 15.82
CA LEU A 208 9.66 -2.44 16.05
C LEU A 208 9.29 -3.02 17.41
N SER A 209 8.33 -2.39 18.10
CA SER A 209 7.78 -2.98 19.32
C SER A 209 6.96 -4.24 18.95
N PRO A 210 6.92 -5.25 19.84
CA PRO A 210 6.08 -6.42 19.64
C PRO A 210 4.61 -6.06 19.39
N GLU A 211 4.10 -5.05 20.06
CA GLU A 211 2.74 -4.54 19.87
C GLU A 211 2.49 -4.04 18.45
N THR A 212 3.45 -3.31 17.86
CA THR A 212 3.37 -2.84 16.48
C THR A 212 3.36 -4.02 15.51
N ILE A 213 4.21 -5.03 15.73
CA ILE A 213 4.26 -6.23 14.88
C ILE A 213 2.92 -6.97 14.94
N VAL A 214 2.39 -7.21 16.14
CA VAL A 214 1.09 -7.88 16.33
C VAL A 214 -0.03 -7.11 15.64
N MET A 215 -0.07 -5.79 15.78
CA MET A 215 -1.07 -4.94 15.14
C MET A 215 -0.98 -5.01 13.61
N GLN A 216 0.23 -4.94 13.04
CA GLN A 216 0.41 -5.04 11.58
C GLN A 216 0.02 -6.42 11.04
N CYS A 217 0.34 -7.49 11.76
CA CYS A 217 -0.13 -8.84 11.43
C CYS A 217 -1.65 -8.94 11.51
N ALA A 218 -2.28 -8.38 12.54
CA ALA A 218 -3.74 -8.37 12.68
C ALA A 218 -4.42 -7.61 11.53
N LEU A 219 -3.86 -6.47 11.10
CA LEU A 219 -4.35 -5.71 9.95
C LEU A 219 -4.23 -6.49 8.64
N ALA A 220 -3.10 -7.17 8.43
CA ALA A 220 -2.91 -8.02 7.25
C ALA A 220 -3.93 -9.16 7.22
N LEU A 221 -4.12 -9.84 8.37
CA LEU A 221 -5.12 -10.91 8.50
C LEU A 221 -6.55 -10.38 8.32
N ALA A 222 -6.86 -9.21 8.87
CA ALA A 222 -8.15 -8.58 8.67
C ALA A 222 -8.40 -8.27 7.18
N GLY A 223 -7.41 -7.71 6.48
CA GLY A 223 -7.51 -7.45 5.04
C GLY A 223 -7.77 -8.73 4.23
N ALA A 224 -7.03 -9.79 4.50
CA ALA A 224 -7.24 -11.09 3.86
C ALA A 224 -8.63 -11.66 4.22
N GLY A 225 -9.04 -11.61 5.49
CA GLY A 225 -10.33 -12.08 5.96
C GLY A 225 -11.51 -11.34 5.30
N LEU A 226 -11.42 -10.02 5.17
CA LEU A 226 -12.44 -9.21 4.49
C LEU A 226 -12.59 -9.60 3.01
N PHE A 227 -11.47 -9.88 2.33
CA PHE A 227 -11.52 -10.39 0.96
C PHE A 227 -12.20 -11.77 0.90
N PHE A 228 -11.79 -12.73 1.74
CA PHE A 228 -12.39 -14.06 1.75
C PHE A 228 -13.87 -14.01 2.06
N TRP A 229 -14.29 -13.18 3.02
CA TRP A 229 -15.70 -12.97 3.31
C TRP A 229 -16.47 -12.46 2.08
N ALA A 230 -15.94 -11.42 1.42
CA ALA A 230 -16.55 -10.89 0.19
C ALA A 230 -16.58 -11.92 -0.94
N ALA A 231 -15.57 -12.79 -1.02
CA ALA A 231 -15.49 -13.84 -2.02
C ALA A 231 -16.46 -15.00 -1.77
N LEU A 232 -16.87 -15.25 -0.53
CA LEU A 232 -17.82 -16.31 -0.16
C LEU A 232 -19.28 -15.87 -0.22
N LYS A 233 -19.58 -14.57 -0.08
CA LYS A 233 -20.93 -14.04 -0.29
C LYS A 233 -21.31 -14.23 -1.75
N LYS A 234 -22.40 -15.00 -1.98
CA LYS A 234 -23.02 -15.26 -3.28
C LYS A 234 -23.66 -13.99 -3.84
#